data_557ee26e4b51f4048234f6875bbea73f
#
_entry.id   557ee26e4b51f4048234f6875bbea73f
#
_cell.length_a   1.000
_cell.length_b   1.000
_cell.length_c   1.000
_cell.angle_alpha   90.00
_cell.angle_beta   90.00
_cell.angle_gamma   90.00
#
_symmetry.space_group_name_H-M   'P 1'
#
loop_
_entity.id
_entity.type
_entity.pdbx_description
1 polymer ?
#
loop_
_entity_poly.entity_id
_entity_poly.type
_entity_poly.pdbx_seq_one_letter_code
_entity_poly.pdbx_strand_id
1 'polypeptide(L)'
;YQRSYRPPDRDDEHGRIWRVTATGRPLLKKPTLTGLSTAQLVKRLESPVRWERRMVRQLLRDVDTDDLVASVHAWLNADAQIGDHEIFKALSVLESAEHVDEALLRRLLTVKDYRGRAYAARVAGRWSDRLKDPLALLEICVQDEHPRVRLEAIVAASDSQDPQAIK
;
A
#
# COMPACT_ATOMS: atom_id res chain seq x y z
N TYR A 1 7.18 32.98 -4.73
CA TYR A 1 5.77 32.59 -4.52
C TYR A 1 5.01 33.83 -4.09
N GLN A 2 4.28 34.44 -5.02
CA GLN A 2 3.46 35.61 -4.74
C GLN A 2 2.12 35.19 -4.14
N ARG A 3 2.10 34.88 -2.85
CA ARG A 3 0.87 34.57 -2.10
C ARG A 3 -0.09 35.76 -1.98
N SER A 4 0.40 36.96 -2.24
CA SER A 4 -0.31 38.22 -1.97
C SER A 4 -0.94 38.86 -3.19
N TYR A 5 -0.67 38.38 -4.42
CA TYR A 5 -1.30 38.97 -5.60
C TYR A 5 -2.75 38.53 -5.71
N ARG A 6 -3.64 39.43 -5.38
CA ARG A 6 -5.08 39.28 -5.58
C ARG A 6 -5.50 40.30 -6.64
N PRO A 7 -5.77 39.88 -7.88
CA PRO A 7 -6.29 40.81 -8.88
C PRO A 7 -7.61 41.42 -8.38
N PRO A 8 -7.84 42.73 -8.65
CA PRO A 8 -9.02 43.42 -8.14
C PRO A 8 -10.35 42.91 -8.70
N ASP A 9 -10.30 42.15 -9.79
CA ASP A 9 -11.46 41.52 -10.44
C ASP A 9 -11.69 40.07 -9.98
N ARG A 10 -10.98 39.62 -8.94
CA ARG A 10 -11.17 38.29 -8.38
C ARG A 10 -12.53 38.19 -7.71
N ASP A 11 -13.26 37.14 -8.08
CA ASP A 11 -14.49 36.76 -7.39
C ASP A 11 -14.14 36.14 -6.02
N ASP A 12 -14.39 36.88 -4.95
CA ASP A 12 -14.14 36.47 -3.57
C ASP A 12 -15.37 35.84 -2.90
N GLU A 13 -16.53 35.93 -3.55
CA GLU A 13 -17.82 35.50 -2.97
C GLU A 13 -18.21 34.07 -3.36
N HIS A 14 -17.69 33.58 -4.50
CA HIS A 14 -18.07 32.26 -5.03
C HIS A 14 -16.89 31.30 -5.13
N GLY A 15 -17.06 30.12 -4.57
CA GLY A 15 -16.17 28.98 -4.83
C GLY A 15 -16.43 28.40 -6.22
N ARG A 16 -15.36 27.92 -6.89
CA ARG A 16 -15.46 27.31 -8.24
C ARG A 16 -14.78 25.95 -8.26
N ILE A 17 -15.46 24.97 -8.83
CA ILE A 17 -14.91 23.67 -9.14
C ILE A 17 -14.75 23.57 -10.65
N TRP A 18 -13.49 23.51 -11.12
CA TRP A 18 -13.18 23.39 -12.53
C TRP A 18 -12.96 21.93 -12.91
N ARG A 19 -13.58 21.52 -14.00
CA ARG A 19 -13.32 20.22 -14.62
C ARG A 19 -12.55 20.42 -15.91
N VAL A 20 -11.31 19.92 -15.94
CA VAL A 20 -10.49 19.90 -17.15
C VAL A 20 -10.66 18.53 -17.83
N THR A 21 -11.06 18.55 -19.10
CA THR A 21 -11.25 17.34 -19.90
C THR A 21 -10.49 17.47 -21.23
N ALA A 22 -10.01 16.34 -21.76
CA ALA A 22 -9.40 16.31 -23.08
C ALA A 22 -10.48 16.38 -24.16
N THR A 23 -10.31 17.29 -25.11
CA THR A 23 -11.22 17.41 -26.26
C THR A 23 -11.15 16.14 -27.13
N GLY A 24 -12.29 15.64 -27.55
CA GLY A 24 -12.39 14.45 -28.43
C GLY A 24 -12.15 13.10 -27.75
N ARG A 25 -11.99 13.06 -26.43
CA ARG A 25 -11.88 11.80 -25.68
C ARG A 25 -13.13 11.57 -24.84
N PRO A 26 -13.71 10.35 -24.88
CA PRO A 26 -14.84 10.02 -24.02
C PRO A 26 -14.40 10.07 -22.55
N LEU A 27 -15.29 10.49 -21.68
CA LEU A 27 -15.07 10.42 -20.25
C LEU A 27 -15.08 8.97 -19.77
N LEU A 28 -14.18 8.63 -18.86
CA LEU A 28 -14.20 7.33 -18.18
C LEU A 28 -15.53 7.17 -17.43
N LYS A 29 -16.15 6.01 -17.56
CA LYS A 29 -17.31 5.67 -16.74
C LYS A 29 -16.87 5.58 -15.27
N LYS A 30 -17.66 6.20 -14.39
CA LYS A 30 -17.44 6.05 -12.95
C LYS A 30 -17.67 4.58 -12.57
N PRO A 31 -16.68 3.89 -11.97
CA PRO A 31 -16.89 2.52 -11.51
C PRO A 31 -17.91 2.51 -10.36
N THR A 32 -18.80 1.54 -10.36
CA THR A 32 -19.73 1.29 -9.24
C THR A 32 -19.04 0.39 -8.23
N LEU A 33 -18.77 0.90 -7.04
CA LEU A 33 -18.10 0.20 -5.94
C LEU A 33 -19.04 -0.11 -4.78
N THR A 34 -20.24 0.48 -4.76
CA THR A 34 -21.25 0.24 -3.73
C THR A 34 -21.90 -1.13 -3.93
N GLY A 35 -22.11 -1.85 -2.82
CA GLY A 35 -22.75 -3.17 -2.83
C GLY A 35 -21.87 -4.32 -3.31
N LEU A 36 -20.56 -4.08 -3.51
CA LEU A 36 -19.60 -5.15 -3.80
C LEU A 36 -19.24 -5.91 -2.51
N SER A 37 -19.08 -7.23 -2.62
CA SER A 37 -18.51 -8.03 -1.53
C SER A 37 -17.03 -7.75 -1.35
N THR A 38 -16.47 -8.13 -0.19
CA THR A 38 -15.04 -7.99 0.11
C THR A 38 -14.17 -8.64 -0.97
N ALA A 39 -14.51 -9.86 -1.38
CA ALA A 39 -13.79 -10.56 -2.46
C ALA A 39 -13.84 -9.81 -3.80
N GLN A 40 -14.99 -9.20 -4.13
CA GLN A 40 -15.12 -8.38 -5.32
C GLN A 40 -14.30 -7.08 -5.22
N LEU A 41 -14.25 -6.46 -4.06
CA LEU A 41 -13.40 -5.29 -3.81
C LEU A 41 -11.92 -5.64 -3.92
N VAL A 42 -11.47 -6.74 -3.31
CA VAL A 42 -10.08 -7.22 -3.41
C VAL A 42 -9.67 -7.42 -4.87
N LYS A 43 -10.52 -8.04 -5.69
CA LYS A 43 -10.26 -8.20 -7.13
C LYS A 43 -10.12 -6.85 -7.87
N ARG A 44 -10.79 -5.79 -7.41
CA ARG A 44 -10.65 -4.43 -7.99
C ARG A 44 -9.30 -3.77 -7.71
N LEU A 45 -8.45 -4.34 -6.87
CA LEU A 45 -7.07 -3.91 -6.71
C LEU A 45 -6.24 -4.10 -8.00
N GLU A 46 -6.70 -4.92 -8.93
CA GLU A 46 -6.10 -5.11 -10.26
C GLU A 46 -6.54 -4.05 -11.29
N SER A 47 -7.52 -3.23 -10.97
CA SER A 47 -8.04 -2.22 -11.91
C SER A 47 -6.91 -1.36 -12.49
N PRO A 48 -6.87 -1.10 -13.80
CA PRO A 48 -5.91 -0.17 -14.39
C PRO A 48 -6.15 1.29 -13.94
N VAL A 49 -7.36 1.59 -13.44
CA VAL A 49 -7.75 2.94 -13.04
C VAL A 49 -7.24 3.24 -11.63
N ARG A 50 -6.29 4.16 -11.52
CA ARG A 50 -5.67 4.53 -10.23
C ARG A 50 -6.69 5.02 -9.19
N TRP A 51 -7.68 5.80 -9.62
CA TRP A 51 -8.73 6.29 -8.74
C TRP A 51 -9.55 5.14 -8.14
N GLU A 52 -9.92 4.16 -8.95
CA GLU A 52 -10.67 2.98 -8.50
C GLU A 52 -9.88 2.22 -7.43
N ARG A 53 -8.60 1.90 -7.70
CA ARG A 53 -7.74 1.23 -6.71
C ARG A 53 -7.64 2.00 -5.39
N ARG A 54 -7.59 3.34 -5.45
CA ARG A 54 -7.57 4.17 -4.24
C ARG A 54 -8.87 4.06 -3.44
N MET A 55 -10.01 4.16 -4.12
CA MET A 55 -11.32 4.06 -3.47
C MET A 55 -11.55 2.67 -2.88
N VAL A 56 -11.15 1.62 -3.61
CA VAL A 56 -11.22 0.24 -3.11
C VAL A 56 -10.43 0.07 -1.81
N ARG A 57 -9.20 0.59 -1.72
CA ARG A 57 -8.42 0.53 -0.49
C ARG A 57 -9.09 1.25 0.68
N GLN A 58 -9.79 2.35 0.41
CA GLN A 58 -10.56 3.03 1.46
C GLN A 58 -11.73 2.17 1.94
N LEU A 59 -12.48 1.56 1.01
CA LEU A 59 -13.60 0.69 1.38
C LEU A 59 -13.14 -0.57 2.13
N LEU A 60 -11.99 -1.13 1.77
CA LEU A 60 -11.43 -2.32 2.43
C LEU A 60 -10.96 -2.06 3.87
N ARG A 61 -10.85 -0.81 4.31
CA ARG A 61 -10.56 -0.48 5.72
C ARG A 61 -11.76 -0.66 6.64
N ASP A 62 -12.95 -0.57 6.07
CA ASP A 62 -14.21 -0.58 6.83
C ASP A 62 -14.88 -1.96 6.82
N VAL A 63 -14.25 -2.96 6.18
CA VAL A 63 -14.76 -4.35 6.17
C VAL A 63 -14.25 -5.13 7.39
N ASP A 64 -14.94 -6.20 7.72
CA ASP A 64 -14.49 -7.13 8.74
C ASP A 64 -13.11 -7.71 8.41
N THR A 65 -12.20 -7.75 9.41
CA THR A 65 -10.81 -8.13 9.21
C THR A 65 -10.66 -9.59 8.79
N ASP A 66 -11.46 -10.50 9.37
CA ASP A 66 -11.37 -11.92 9.04
C ASP A 66 -11.86 -12.18 7.62
N ASP A 67 -12.95 -11.52 7.18
CA ASP A 67 -13.43 -11.57 5.81
C ASP A 67 -12.41 -10.97 4.82
N LEU A 68 -11.74 -9.88 5.21
CA LEU A 68 -10.68 -9.28 4.41
C LEU A 68 -9.52 -10.25 4.23
N VAL A 69 -9.02 -10.82 5.30
CA VAL A 69 -7.90 -11.78 5.29
C VAL A 69 -8.23 -12.99 4.41
N ALA A 70 -9.40 -13.59 4.62
CA ALA A 70 -9.86 -14.72 3.82
C ALA A 70 -9.96 -14.36 2.32
N SER A 71 -10.51 -13.18 2.01
CA SER A 71 -10.65 -12.70 0.63
C SER A 71 -9.31 -12.40 -0.03
N VAL A 72 -8.34 -11.82 0.70
CA VAL A 72 -6.99 -11.55 0.19
C VAL A 72 -6.24 -12.85 -0.09
N HIS A 73 -6.29 -13.82 0.84
CA HIS A 73 -5.66 -15.11 0.61
C HIS A 73 -6.30 -15.89 -0.54
N ALA A 74 -7.64 -15.89 -0.64
CA ALA A 74 -8.34 -16.50 -1.75
C ALA A 74 -7.92 -15.87 -3.11
N TRP A 75 -7.79 -14.55 -3.14
CA TRP A 75 -7.32 -13.84 -4.33
C TRP A 75 -5.88 -14.20 -4.71
N LEU A 76 -4.96 -14.26 -3.74
CA LEU A 76 -3.57 -14.66 -3.98
C LEU A 76 -3.42 -16.11 -4.43
N ASN A 77 -4.34 -16.99 -4.02
CA ASN A 77 -4.32 -18.41 -4.38
C ASN A 77 -5.09 -18.73 -5.68
N ALA A 78 -5.84 -17.77 -6.22
CA ALA A 78 -6.63 -17.97 -7.44
C ALA A 78 -5.76 -18.09 -8.70
N ASP A 79 -4.55 -17.54 -8.69
CA ASP A 79 -3.61 -17.60 -9.80
C ASP A 79 -2.24 -18.13 -9.31
N ALA A 80 -1.80 -19.22 -9.92
CA ALA A 80 -0.48 -19.81 -9.61
C ALA A 80 0.70 -18.92 -10.02
N GLN A 81 0.47 -17.89 -10.86
CA GLN A 81 1.49 -16.95 -11.35
C GLN A 81 1.34 -15.55 -10.74
N ILE A 82 0.91 -15.47 -9.49
CA ILE A 82 0.83 -14.20 -8.76
C ILE A 82 2.19 -13.47 -8.81
N GLY A 83 2.16 -12.24 -9.33
CA GLY A 83 3.35 -11.40 -9.47
C GLY A 83 3.71 -10.65 -8.18
N ASP A 84 4.92 -10.07 -8.16
CA ASP A 84 5.44 -9.27 -7.05
C ASP A 84 4.52 -8.11 -6.67
N HIS A 85 3.83 -7.55 -7.68
CA HIS A 85 2.95 -6.40 -7.47
C HIS A 85 1.65 -6.77 -6.74
N GLU A 86 1.12 -7.96 -6.99
CA GLU A 86 -0.07 -8.48 -6.30
C GLU A 86 0.25 -8.81 -4.85
N ILE A 87 1.41 -9.40 -4.58
CA ILE A 87 1.92 -9.65 -3.22
C ILE A 87 2.06 -8.33 -2.44
N PHE A 88 2.64 -7.32 -3.09
CA PHE A 88 2.74 -5.97 -2.52
C PHE A 88 1.36 -5.36 -2.20
N LYS A 89 0.39 -5.46 -3.12
CA LYS A 89 -0.97 -4.95 -2.89
C LYS A 89 -1.65 -5.66 -1.73
N ALA A 90 -1.53 -6.98 -1.66
CA ALA A 90 -2.09 -7.80 -0.60
C ALA A 90 -1.54 -7.37 0.77
N LEU A 91 -0.21 -7.32 0.92
CA LEU A 91 0.40 -6.89 2.17
C LEU A 91 0.00 -5.46 2.55
N SER A 92 -0.10 -4.55 1.56
CA SER A 92 -0.48 -3.15 1.83
C SER A 92 -1.92 -2.99 2.31
N VAL A 93 -2.81 -3.89 1.92
CA VAL A 93 -4.20 -3.90 2.38
C VAL A 93 -4.29 -4.47 3.79
N LEU A 94 -3.60 -5.58 4.08
CA LEU A 94 -3.57 -6.17 5.41
C LEU A 94 -2.88 -5.25 6.43
N GLU A 95 -1.79 -4.57 6.04
CA GLU A 95 -1.15 -3.56 6.87
C GLU A 95 -2.11 -2.40 7.21
N SER A 96 -2.91 -1.96 6.23
CA SER A 96 -3.90 -0.90 6.46
C SER A 96 -5.03 -1.32 7.41
N ALA A 97 -5.30 -2.60 7.52
CA ALA A 97 -6.26 -3.21 8.44
C ALA A 97 -5.62 -3.63 9.77
N GLU A 98 -4.34 -3.26 10.01
CA GLU A 98 -3.56 -3.62 11.19
C GLU A 98 -3.46 -5.15 11.43
N HIS A 99 -3.66 -5.96 10.39
CA HIS A 99 -3.51 -7.40 10.44
C HIS A 99 -2.09 -7.83 10.08
N VAL A 100 -1.43 -8.54 11.00
CA VAL A 100 -0.06 -9.07 10.80
C VAL A 100 -0.11 -10.39 10.05
N ASP A 101 0.45 -10.41 8.85
CA ASP A 101 0.67 -11.63 8.06
C ASP A 101 2.18 -11.80 7.81
N GLU A 102 2.84 -12.50 8.72
CA GLU A 102 4.27 -12.72 8.65
C GLU A 102 4.67 -13.58 7.44
N ALA A 103 3.83 -14.52 7.01
CA ALA A 103 4.12 -15.36 5.85
C ALA A 103 4.14 -14.53 4.57
N LEU A 104 3.16 -13.65 4.40
CA LEU A 104 3.08 -12.74 3.26
C LEU A 104 4.20 -11.69 3.29
N LEU A 105 4.54 -11.17 4.48
CA LEU A 105 5.68 -10.27 4.68
C LEU A 105 6.98 -10.93 4.22
N ARG A 106 7.27 -12.15 4.68
CA ARG A 106 8.46 -12.93 4.29
C ARG A 106 8.50 -13.18 2.78
N ARG A 107 7.36 -13.49 2.18
CA ARG A 107 7.25 -13.65 0.72
C ARG A 107 7.60 -12.35 -0.01
N LEU A 108 7.14 -11.20 0.47
CA LEU A 108 7.44 -9.91 -0.16
C LEU A 108 8.92 -9.50 0.01
N LEU A 109 9.60 -9.96 1.04
CA LEU A 109 11.04 -9.73 1.22
C LEU A 109 11.90 -10.44 0.15
N THR A 110 11.37 -11.44 -0.54
CA THR A 110 12.11 -12.24 -1.54
C THR A 110 11.76 -11.91 -3.00
N VAL A 111 10.87 -10.93 -3.24
CA VAL A 111 10.47 -10.55 -4.61
C VAL A 111 11.63 -9.88 -5.37
N LYS A 112 11.57 -9.94 -6.70
CA LYS A 112 12.61 -9.34 -7.56
C LYS A 112 12.64 -7.82 -7.50
N ASP A 113 11.45 -7.19 -7.42
CA ASP A 113 11.36 -5.73 -7.37
C ASP A 113 11.80 -5.20 -6.00
N TYR A 114 12.91 -4.48 -5.97
CA TYR A 114 13.43 -3.86 -4.75
C TYR A 114 12.43 -2.95 -4.03
N ARG A 115 11.46 -2.37 -4.75
CA ARG A 115 10.40 -1.54 -4.14
C ARG A 115 9.49 -2.34 -3.24
N GLY A 116 9.20 -3.59 -3.63
CA GLY A 116 8.48 -4.54 -2.78
C GLY A 116 9.28 -4.90 -1.54
N ARG A 117 10.57 -5.25 -1.70
CA ARG A 117 11.46 -5.58 -0.58
C ARG A 117 11.66 -4.40 0.37
N ALA A 118 11.84 -3.18 -0.16
CA ALA A 118 11.95 -1.97 0.66
C ALA A 118 10.68 -1.67 1.46
N TYR A 119 9.51 -1.87 0.84
CA TYR A 119 8.24 -1.75 1.54
C TYR A 119 8.10 -2.81 2.64
N ALA A 120 8.47 -4.05 2.37
CA ALA A 120 8.43 -5.13 3.34
C ALA A 120 9.37 -4.87 4.53
N ALA A 121 10.58 -4.33 4.32
CA ALA A 121 11.49 -3.92 5.39
C ALA A 121 10.86 -2.86 6.31
N ARG A 122 10.18 -1.86 5.73
CA ARG A 122 9.45 -0.86 6.51
C ARG A 122 8.28 -1.46 7.30
N VAL A 123 7.52 -2.39 6.71
CA VAL A 123 6.43 -3.09 7.41
C VAL A 123 6.97 -3.96 8.53
N ALA A 124 8.12 -4.63 8.34
CA ALA A 124 8.78 -5.40 9.40
C ALA A 124 9.12 -4.53 10.62
N GLY A 125 9.62 -3.31 10.38
CA GLY A 125 9.84 -2.34 11.47
C GLY A 125 8.55 -1.94 12.17
N ARG A 126 7.47 -1.67 11.42
CA ARG A 126 6.16 -1.30 11.98
C ARG A 126 5.51 -2.40 12.82
N TRP A 127 5.75 -3.65 12.47
CA TRP A 127 5.20 -4.82 13.14
C TRP A 127 6.18 -5.45 14.13
N SER A 128 7.29 -4.75 14.45
CA SER A 128 8.37 -5.31 15.28
C SER A 128 7.91 -5.86 16.62
N ASP A 129 6.91 -5.27 17.23
CA ASP A 129 6.29 -5.70 18.50
C ASP A 129 5.37 -6.92 18.36
N ARG A 130 4.98 -7.28 17.13
CA ARG A 130 4.02 -8.34 16.81
C ARG A 130 4.62 -9.49 16.00
N LEU A 131 5.84 -9.34 15.50
CA LEU A 131 6.58 -10.38 14.77
C LEU A 131 7.36 -11.26 15.74
N LYS A 132 7.55 -12.51 15.34
CA LYS A 132 8.30 -13.48 16.16
C LYS A 132 9.78 -13.11 16.30
N ASP A 133 10.39 -12.68 15.22
CA ASP A 133 11.81 -12.31 15.15
C ASP A 133 12.01 -11.17 14.14
N PRO A 134 11.72 -9.93 14.53
CA PRO A 134 11.81 -8.79 13.65
C PRO A 134 13.25 -8.44 13.26
N LEU A 135 14.22 -8.64 14.17
CA LEU A 135 15.62 -8.31 13.92
C LEU A 135 16.22 -9.22 12.86
N ALA A 136 15.94 -10.53 12.89
CA ALA A 136 16.40 -11.43 11.83
C ALA A 136 15.86 -11.07 10.46
N LEU A 137 14.64 -10.52 10.37
CA LEU A 137 14.11 -10.02 9.09
C LEU A 137 14.84 -8.75 8.64
N LEU A 138 15.13 -7.84 9.55
CA LEU A 138 15.85 -6.60 9.24
C LEU A 138 17.32 -6.88 8.89
N GLU A 139 17.97 -7.85 9.53
CA GLU A 139 19.32 -8.28 9.21
C GLU A 139 19.46 -8.73 7.74
N ILE A 140 18.50 -9.50 7.24
CA ILE A 140 18.46 -9.85 5.81
C ILE A 140 18.35 -8.59 4.94
N CYS A 141 17.54 -7.62 5.36
CA CYS A 141 17.29 -6.40 4.58
C CYS A 141 18.49 -5.44 4.58
N VAL A 142 19.29 -5.36 5.65
CA VAL A 142 20.49 -4.49 5.69
C VAL A 142 21.60 -5.03 4.78
N GLN A 143 21.54 -6.29 4.41
CA GLN A 143 22.46 -6.93 3.46
C GLN A 143 21.93 -6.96 2.01
N ASP A 144 20.74 -6.40 1.76
CA ASP A 144 20.16 -6.40 0.40
C ASP A 144 21.06 -5.68 -0.61
N GLU A 145 21.09 -6.18 -1.83
CA GLU A 145 21.87 -5.59 -2.94
C GLU A 145 21.47 -4.13 -3.23
N HIS A 146 20.17 -3.80 -3.01
CA HIS A 146 19.64 -2.48 -3.37
C HIS A 146 19.70 -1.49 -2.18
N PRO A 147 20.30 -0.29 -2.37
CA PRO A 147 20.52 0.68 -1.28
C PRO A 147 19.21 1.17 -0.65
N ARG A 148 18.11 1.19 -1.39
CA ARG A 148 16.81 1.60 -0.84
C ARG A 148 16.27 0.59 0.18
N VAL A 149 16.48 -0.69 -0.02
CA VAL A 149 16.07 -1.73 0.93
C VAL A 149 16.89 -1.61 2.20
N ARG A 150 18.22 -1.46 2.07
CA ARG A 150 19.11 -1.25 3.21
C ARG A 150 18.73 -0.01 4.02
N LEU A 151 18.38 1.08 3.34
CA LEU A 151 17.94 2.31 4.01
C LEU A 151 16.68 2.10 4.84
N GLU A 152 15.64 1.45 4.26
CA GLU A 152 14.40 1.18 5.00
C GLU A 152 14.64 0.24 6.19
N ALA A 153 15.54 -0.73 6.07
CA ALA A 153 15.90 -1.62 7.16
C ALA A 153 16.63 -0.88 8.30
N ILE A 154 17.58 0.01 7.97
CA ILE A 154 18.29 0.82 8.96
C ILE A 154 17.32 1.75 9.70
N VAL A 155 16.42 2.41 8.98
CA VAL A 155 15.39 3.26 9.59
C VAL A 155 14.48 2.43 10.51
N ALA A 156 14.03 1.25 10.04
CA ALA A 156 13.21 0.35 10.86
C ALA A 156 13.94 -0.14 12.12
N ALA A 157 15.23 -0.44 12.02
CA ALA A 157 16.05 -0.86 13.14
C ALA A 157 16.28 0.30 14.14
N SER A 158 16.41 1.54 13.65
CA SER A 158 16.62 2.71 14.53
C SER A 158 15.41 3.03 15.43
N ASP A 159 14.22 2.62 15.00
CA ASP A 159 12.99 2.77 15.78
C ASP A 159 12.78 1.60 16.78
N SER A 160 13.62 0.56 16.69
CA SER A 160 13.55 -0.59 17.61
C SER A 160 14.07 -0.22 19.00
N GLN A 161 13.36 -0.68 20.03
CA GLN A 161 13.82 -0.58 21.41
C GLN A 161 14.76 -1.72 21.84
N ASP A 162 15.03 -2.66 20.93
CA ASP A 162 15.95 -3.78 21.20
C ASP A 162 17.41 -3.31 21.12
N PRO A 163 18.22 -3.44 22.20
CA PRO A 163 19.64 -3.07 22.18
C PRO A 163 20.48 -3.81 21.14
N GLN A 164 20.01 -4.94 20.63
CA GLN A 164 20.69 -5.69 19.57
C GLN A 164 20.52 -5.07 18.19
N ALA A 165 19.52 -4.21 17.99
CA ALA A 165 19.28 -3.52 16.73
C ALA A 165 20.43 -2.55 16.34
N ILE A 166 21.32 -2.20 17.28
CA ILE A 166 22.42 -1.24 17.09
C ILE A 166 23.75 -1.95 16.79
N LYS A 167 23.83 -3.26 16.93
CA LYS A 167 25.02 -4.08 16.66
C LYS A 167 25.06 -4.54 15.22
#